data_4084483c0a6eeafe89248712e6d669fd
#
_entry.id   4084483c0a6eeafe89248712e6d669fd
#
_cell.length_a   1.000
_cell.length_b   1.000
_cell.length_c   1.000
_cell.angle_alpha   90.00
_cell.angle_beta   90.00
_cell.angle_gamma   90.00
#
_symmetry.space_group_name_H-M   'P 1'
#
loop_
_entity.id
_entity.type
_entity.pdbx_description
1 polymer ?
#
loop_
_entity_poly.entity_id
_entity_poly.type
_entity_poly.pdbx_seq_one_letter_code
_entity_poly.pdbx_strand_id
1 'polypeptide(L)'
;LQAGALTSTYTASQGLLLMIPNMYKIAGEFLPCVFHVSARTLASHSLCSFGDHRDVMSTRQTGFAMLAEGSVQEVMDLAGVAHLATIKARVPFVNFFDGFRTSHEIQKIEMLENEDLAPLIDQQALAEFRSRALTPEKPVARGMAENPDTFFAHRESCNTYYEAVPAIVEEYMEKISEITGRKY
;
A
#
# COMPACT_ATOMS: atom_id res chain seq x y z
N LEU A 1 -0.45 -4.34 12.70
CA LEU A 1 -0.18 -2.93 12.41
C LEU A 1 -0.28 -2.06 13.66
N GLN A 2 -1.41 -2.06 14.38
CA GLN A 2 -1.59 -1.22 15.58
C GLN A 2 -0.57 -1.50 16.70
N ALA A 3 -0.03 -2.71 16.76
CA ALA A 3 1.03 -3.08 17.70
C ALA A 3 2.46 -2.71 17.22
N GLY A 4 2.59 -1.91 16.16
CA GLY A 4 3.88 -1.42 15.66
C GLY A 4 4.62 -2.39 14.72
N ALA A 5 3.98 -3.48 14.28
CA ALA A 5 4.53 -4.39 13.29
C ALA A 5 4.19 -3.93 11.87
N LEU A 6 5.18 -3.79 11.00
CA LEU A 6 4.96 -3.64 9.56
C LEU A 6 4.34 -4.92 9.02
N THR A 7 3.34 -4.78 8.15
CA THR A 7 2.56 -5.90 7.66
C THR A 7 2.26 -5.73 6.17
N SER A 8 2.34 -6.82 5.44
CA SER A 8 1.86 -6.90 4.06
C SER A 8 0.92 -8.08 3.89
N THR A 9 0.13 -8.08 2.83
CA THR A 9 -0.75 -9.19 2.47
C THR A 9 -0.81 -9.36 0.96
N TYR A 10 -1.21 -10.56 0.54
CA TYR A 10 -1.35 -10.94 -0.86
C TYR A 10 -2.78 -11.44 -1.09
N THR A 11 -3.45 -10.89 -2.10
CA THR A 11 -4.86 -11.23 -2.35
C THR A 11 -5.24 -11.01 -3.82
N ALA A 12 -6.47 -11.35 -4.16
CA ALA A 12 -7.07 -11.14 -5.46
C ALA A 12 -8.60 -11.16 -5.36
N SER A 13 -9.29 -10.49 -6.29
CA SER A 13 -10.74 -10.62 -6.54
C SER A 13 -11.58 -10.45 -5.25
N GLN A 14 -12.47 -11.39 -4.96
CA GLN A 14 -13.34 -11.33 -3.77
C GLN A 14 -12.56 -11.28 -2.46
N GLY A 15 -11.35 -11.85 -2.41
CA GLY A 15 -10.50 -11.78 -1.22
C GLY A 15 -10.16 -10.34 -0.85
N LEU A 16 -9.86 -9.49 -1.84
CA LEU A 16 -9.63 -8.06 -1.61
C LEU A 16 -10.91 -7.36 -1.12
N LEU A 17 -12.07 -7.68 -1.69
CA LEU A 17 -13.33 -7.07 -1.29
C LEU A 17 -13.70 -7.39 0.16
N LEU A 18 -13.39 -8.58 0.65
CA LEU A 18 -13.60 -8.96 2.05
C LEU A 18 -12.76 -8.14 3.03
N MET A 19 -11.69 -7.50 2.55
CA MET A 19 -10.81 -6.65 3.36
C MET A 19 -11.26 -5.19 3.43
N ILE A 20 -12.21 -4.75 2.61
CA ILE A 20 -12.63 -3.34 2.51
C ILE A 20 -12.90 -2.68 3.87
N PRO A 21 -13.66 -3.29 4.80
CA PRO A 21 -13.89 -2.67 6.11
C PRO A 21 -12.59 -2.41 6.88
N ASN A 22 -11.65 -3.36 6.82
CA ASN A 22 -10.33 -3.20 7.44
C ASN A 22 -9.46 -2.18 6.70
N MET A 23 -9.58 -2.08 5.37
CA MET A 23 -8.84 -1.09 4.58
C MET A 23 -9.21 0.34 5.00
N TYR A 24 -10.51 0.64 5.15
CA TYR A 24 -10.95 1.93 5.68
C TYR A 24 -10.32 2.23 7.04
N LYS A 25 -10.26 1.23 7.91
CA LYS A 25 -9.69 1.39 9.24
C LYS A 25 -8.17 1.62 9.21
N ILE A 26 -7.45 0.84 8.43
CA ILE A 26 -6.00 0.96 8.25
C ILE A 26 -5.64 2.35 7.70
N ALA A 27 -6.35 2.80 6.65
CA ALA A 27 -6.14 4.11 6.05
C ALA A 27 -6.49 5.24 7.02
N GLY A 28 -7.61 5.14 7.72
CA GLY A 28 -8.07 6.14 8.68
C GLY A 28 -7.15 6.31 9.89
N GLU A 29 -6.38 5.29 10.24
CA GLU A 29 -5.38 5.35 11.32
C GLU A 29 -3.96 5.67 10.83
N PHE A 30 -3.77 5.89 9.54
CA PHE A 30 -2.45 6.15 8.93
C PHE A 30 -1.41 5.09 9.30
N LEU A 31 -1.79 3.82 9.11
CA LEU A 31 -0.94 2.67 9.37
C LEU A 31 -0.22 2.22 8.09
N PRO A 32 1.11 2.18 8.06
CA PRO A 32 1.88 1.78 6.89
C PRO A 32 1.63 0.30 6.59
N CYS A 33 1.15 0.02 5.38
CA CYS A 33 0.80 -1.33 4.94
C CYS A 33 0.83 -1.41 3.41
N VAL A 34 1.21 -2.55 2.87
CA VAL A 34 1.13 -2.81 1.43
C VAL A 34 0.28 -4.07 1.18
N PHE A 35 -0.73 -3.92 0.35
CA PHE A 35 -1.52 -5.03 -0.20
C PHE A 35 -1.04 -5.30 -1.62
N HIS A 36 -0.42 -6.45 -1.84
CA HIS A 36 -0.04 -6.91 -3.18
C HIS A 36 -1.22 -7.64 -3.80
N VAL A 37 -1.71 -7.13 -4.91
CA VAL A 37 -2.95 -7.60 -5.51
C VAL A 37 -2.73 -8.06 -6.95
N SER A 38 -2.96 -9.32 -7.19
CA SER A 38 -3.12 -9.88 -8.53
C SER A 38 -4.54 -9.57 -9.01
N ALA A 39 -4.72 -8.39 -9.65
CA ALA A 39 -6.02 -7.85 -9.97
C ALA A 39 -6.82 -8.77 -10.89
N ARG A 40 -8.08 -9.05 -10.56
CA ARG A 40 -8.93 -10.02 -11.26
C ARG A 40 -10.38 -9.57 -11.32
N THR A 41 -11.08 -10.16 -12.29
CA THR A 41 -12.54 -10.09 -12.39
C THR A 41 -13.21 -10.51 -11.08
N LEU A 42 -14.26 -9.79 -10.74
CA LEU A 42 -15.19 -10.23 -9.68
C LEU A 42 -16.18 -11.23 -10.23
N ALA A 43 -16.46 -12.29 -9.48
CA ALA A 43 -17.50 -13.23 -9.83
C ALA A 43 -18.88 -12.54 -9.87
N SER A 44 -19.58 -12.68 -10.98
CA SER A 44 -20.95 -12.22 -11.17
C SER A 44 -21.78 -13.36 -11.79
N HIS A 45 -22.19 -13.27 -13.07
CA HIS A 45 -22.76 -14.40 -13.78
C HIS A 45 -21.72 -15.53 -14.03
N SER A 46 -20.44 -15.16 -14.13
CA SER A 46 -19.29 -16.08 -14.17
C SER A 46 -18.01 -15.33 -13.79
N LEU A 47 -16.89 -16.05 -13.65
CA LEU A 47 -15.55 -15.49 -13.62
C LEU A 47 -14.99 -15.39 -15.04
N CYS A 48 -14.21 -14.33 -15.29
CA CYS A 48 -13.38 -14.22 -16.48
C CYS A 48 -11.93 -14.57 -16.13
N SER A 49 -11.28 -15.37 -17.01
CA SER A 49 -9.87 -15.76 -16.79
C SER A 49 -8.88 -14.69 -17.19
N PHE A 50 -9.31 -13.67 -17.95
CA PHE A 50 -8.45 -12.55 -18.32
C PHE A 50 -8.48 -11.43 -17.28
N GLY A 51 -7.40 -10.63 -17.28
CA GLY A 51 -7.23 -9.50 -16.39
C GLY A 51 -8.37 -8.51 -16.43
N ASP A 52 -8.71 -8.06 -15.26
CA ASP A 52 -9.77 -7.08 -15.04
C ASP A 52 -9.40 -6.39 -13.72
N HIS A 53 -9.65 -5.09 -13.62
CA HIS A 53 -9.30 -4.29 -12.45
C HIS A 53 -10.52 -3.95 -11.57
N ARG A 54 -11.62 -4.66 -11.71
CA ARG A 54 -12.85 -4.38 -10.93
C ARG A 54 -12.66 -4.54 -9.43
N ASP A 55 -11.84 -5.47 -9.00
CA ASP A 55 -11.54 -5.68 -7.59
C ASP A 55 -10.79 -4.47 -7.00
N VAL A 56 -9.67 -4.06 -7.60
CA VAL A 56 -8.90 -2.90 -7.12
C VAL A 56 -9.68 -1.59 -7.29
N MET A 57 -10.44 -1.42 -8.38
CA MET A 57 -11.28 -0.24 -8.55
C MET A 57 -12.40 -0.16 -7.51
N SER A 58 -12.88 -1.28 -7.00
CA SER A 58 -13.85 -1.32 -5.90
C SER A 58 -13.28 -0.82 -4.57
N THR A 59 -11.96 -0.82 -4.41
CA THR A 59 -11.29 -0.37 -3.19
C THR A 59 -10.77 1.06 -3.26
N ARG A 60 -10.90 1.75 -4.39
CA ARG A 60 -10.36 3.10 -4.63
C ARG A 60 -10.79 4.16 -3.61
N GLN A 61 -11.92 3.94 -2.93
CA GLN A 61 -12.46 4.87 -1.93
C GLN A 61 -11.98 4.61 -0.51
N THR A 62 -11.21 3.56 -0.28
CA THR A 62 -10.80 3.14 1.07
C THR A 62 -9.74 4.04 1.70
N GLY A 63 -9.07 4.87 0.90
CA GLY A 63 -7.96 5.70 1.34
C GLY A 63 -6.58 5.07 1.17
N PHE A 64 -6.49 3.92 0.49
CA PHE A 64 -5.22 3.37 0.05
C PHE A 64 -4.73 4.11 -1.20
N ALA A 65 -3.45 4.45 -1.26
CA ALA A 65 -2.79 4.83 -2.50
C ALA A 65 -2.70 3.60 -3.42
N MET A 66 -2.76 3.81 -4.73
CA MET A 66 -2.80 2.74 -5.70
C MET A 66 -1.60 2.85 -6.64
N LEU A 67 -0.78 1.81 -6.70
CA LEU A 67 0.39 1.70 -7.58
C LEU A 67 0.19 0.49 -8.50
N ALA A 68 0.22 0.74 -9.81
CA ALA A 68 -0.05 -0.25 -10.84
C ALA A 68 1.23 -0.61 -11.61
N GLU A 69 1.44 -1.90 -11.86
CA GLU A 69 2.58 -2.42 -12.59
C GLU A 69 2.15 -3.13 -13.87
N GLY A 70 2.91 -2.93 -14.94
CA GLY A 70 2.65 -3.51 -16.25
C GLY A 70 3.52 -4.72 -16.64
N SER A 71 4.54 -5.05 -15.87
CA SER A 71 5.46 -6.16 -16.14
C SER A 71 5.97 -6.82 -14.86
N VAL A 72 6.51 -8.04 -14.98
CA VAL A 72 7.08 -8.77 -13.83
C VAL A 72 8.27 -8.01 -13.21
N GLN A 73 9.07 -7.32 -14.03
CA GLN A 73 10.18 -6.51 -13.52
C GLN A 73 9.67 -5.29 -12.75
N GLU A 74 8.65 -4.60 -13.26
CA GLU A 74 8.02 -3.49 -12.53
C GLU A 74 7.42 -3.94 -11.20
N VAL A 75 6.78 -5.12 -11.15
CA VAL A 75 6.27 -5.68 -9.88
C VAL A 75 7.38 -5.83 -8.86
N MET A 76 8.57 -6.29 -9.28
CA MET A 76 9.72 -6.41 -8.37
C MET A 76 10.19 -5.06 -7.85
N ASP A 77 10.37 -4.10 -8.73
CA ASP A 77 11.00 -2.82 -8.41
C ASP A 77 10.02 -1.89 -7.68
N LEU A 78 8.78 -1.79 -8.16
CA LEU A 78 7.77 -0.90 -7.58
C LEU A 78 7.15 -1.44 -6.28
N ALA A 79 7.24 -2.76 -6.03
CA ALA A 79 6.95 -3.29 -4.70
C ALA A 79 7.87 -2.67 -3.64
N GLY A 80 9.17 -2.53 -3.96
CA GLY A 80 10.13 -1.81 -3.11
C GLY A 80 9.70 -0.36 -2.85
N VAL A 81 9.31 0.37 -3.92
CA VAL A 81 8.78 1.73 -3.81
C VAL A 81 7.56 1.79 -2.90
N ALA A 82 6.58 0.89 -3.08
CA ALA A 82 5.37 0.87 -2.26
C ALA A 82 5.68 0.67 -0.76
N HIS A 83 6.60 -0.24 -0.43
CA HIS A 83 7.02 -0.49 0.95
C HIS A 83 7.76 0.70 1.58
N LEU A 84 8.62 1.36 0.84
CA LEU A 84 9.34 2.53 1.33
C LEU A 84 8.41 3.74 1.47
N ALA A 85 7.57 3.97 0.46
CA ALA A 85 6.64 5.09 0.42
C ALA A 85 5.58 4.99 1.52
N THR A 86 5.01 3.80 1.80
CA THR A 86 4.00 3.65 2.85
C THR A 86 4.54 4.01 4.23
N ILE A 87 5.80 3.72 4.51
CA ILE A 87 6.46 4.07 5.79
C ILE A 87 6.56 5.60 5.90
N LYS A 88 7.09 6.26 4.88
CA LYS A 88 7.33 7.71 4.87
C LYS A 88 6.03 8.51 4.79
N ALA A 89 5.12 8.14 3.90
CA ALA A 89 3.84 8.83 3.70
C ALA A 89 2.81 8.54 4.80
N ARG A 90 2.95 7.43 5.54
CA ARG A 90 1.94 6.92 6.49
C ARG A 90 0.61 6.53 5.82
N VAL A 91 0.56 6.50 4.51
CA VAL A 91 -0.60 6.10 3.72
C VAL A 91 -0.39 4.66 3.27
N PRO A 92 -1.36 3.74 3.47
CA PRO A 92 -1.23 2.38 2.98
C PRO A 92 -1.36 2.29 1.46
N PHE A 93 -0.78 1.26 0.85
CA PHE A 93 -0.77 1.06 -0.60
C PHE A 93 -1.47 -0.22 -1.02
N VAL A 94 -2.21 -0.15 -2.13
CA VAL A 94 -2.53 -1.28 -3.00
C VAL A 94 -1.52 -1.26 -4.14
N ASN A 95 -0.60 -2.22 -4.14
CA ASN A 95 0.38 -2.47 -5.18
C ASN A 95 -0.17 -3.59 -6.06
N PHE A 96 -0.53 -3.32 -7.32
CA PHE A 96 -1.30 -4.28 -8.10
C PHE A 96 -0.84 -4.41 -9.55
N PHE A 97 -1.01 -5.59 -10.08
CA PHE A 97 -0.69 -5.98 -11.44
C PHE A 97 -1.77 -6.88 -12.02
N ASP A 98 -1.75 -7.10 -13.33
CA ASP A 98 -2.73 -7.95 -14.00
C ASP A 98 -2.69 -9.40 -13.48
N GLY A 99 -3.84 -9.90 -13.13
CA GLY A 99 -3.97 -11.16 -12.41
C GLY A 99 -3.76 -12.43 -13.23
N PHE A 100 -3.76 -12.44 -14.53
CA PHE A 100 -3.48 -13.61 -15.34
C PHE A 100 -2.31 -13.38 -16.29
N ARG A 101 -2.17 -12.21 -16.85
CA ARG A 101 -1.02 -11.90 -17.72
C ARG A 101 0.26 -11.85 -16.89
N THR A 102 0.41 -10.86 -16.05
CA THR A 102 1.64 -10.65 -15.27
C THR A 102 1.86 -11.72 -14.21
N SER A 103 0.80 -12.13 -13.48
CA SER A 103 0.93 -13.10 -12.38
C SER A 103 1.30 -14.52 -12.82
N HIS A 104 1.09 -14.89 -14.09
CA HIS A 104 1.42 -16.20 -14.64
C HIS A 104 2.54 -16.16 -15.67
N GLU A 105 3.11 -14.98 -15.89
CA GLU A 105 4.23 -14.82 -16.80
C GLU A 105 5.51 -15.39 -16.19
N ILE A 106 6.23 -16.19 -16.97
CA ILE A 106 7.55 -16.68 -16.61
C ILE A 106 8.58 -15.79 -17.28
N GLN A 107 9.24 -14.95 -16.49
CA GLN A 107 10.21 -14.00 -17.00
C GLN A 107 11.47 -14.02 -16.13
N LYS A 108 12.63 -13.89 -16.75
CA LYS A 108 13.87 -13.62 -16.02
C LYS A 108 13.88 -12.13 -15.64
N ILE A 109 14.03 -11.86 -14.36
CA ILE A 109 14.09 -10.49 -13.82
C ILE A 109 15.41 -10.28 -13.07
N GLU A 110 15.78 -9.03 -12.88
CA GLU A 110 16.82 -8.62 -11.95
C GLU A 110 16.21 -8.33 -10.59
N MET A 111 16.76 -8.96 -9.57
CA MET A 111 16.24 -8.86 -8.20
C MET A 111 16.82 -7.65 -7.49
N LEU A 112 16.01 -6.93 -6.73
CA LEU A 112 16.46 -5.98 -5.72
C LEU A 112 16.78 -6.77 -4.44
N GLU A 113 17.96 -6.58 -3.92
CA GLU A 113 18.39 -7.25 -2.69
C GLU A 113 18.02 -6.41 -1.44
N ASN A 114 18.02 -7.05 -0.29
CA ASN A 114 17.74 -6.34 0.96
C ASN A 114 18.78 -5.24 1.25
N GLU A 115 20.01 -5.46 0.82
CA GLU A 115 21.13 -4.53 0.96
C GLU A 115 20.91 -3.25 0.15
N ASP A 116 20.16 -3.31 -0.94
CA ASP A 116 19.80 -2.17 -1.77
C ASP A 116 18.65 -1.36 -1.13
N LEU A 117 17.70 -2.03 -0.54
CA LEU A 117 16.47 -1.42 -0.01
C LEU A 117 16.63 -0.90 1.43
N ALA A 118 17.40 -1.58 2.27
CA ALA A 118 17.52 -1.24 3.69
C ALA A 118 18.05 0.19 3.94
N PRO A 119 19.03 0.71 3.17
CA PRO A 119 19.51 2.09 3.34
C PRO A 119 18.46 3.16 2.97
N LEU A 120 17.46 2.81 2.16
CA LEU A 120 16.43 3.72 1.69
C LEU A 120 15.28 3.91 2.70
N ILE A 121 15.23 3.08 3.74
CA ILE A 121 14.17 3.16 4.75
C ILE A 121 14.31 4.48 5.53
N ASP A 122 13.23 5.26 5.56
CA ASP A 122 13.14 6.42 6.44
C ASP A 122 13.03 5.94 7.91
N GLN A 123 14.18 5.95 8.60
CA GLN A 123 14.29 5.44 9.96
C GLN A 123 13.53 6.31 10.96
N GLN A 124 13.39 7.61 10.70
CA GLN A 124 12.60 8.51 11.54
C GLN A 124 11.12 8.16 11.43
N ALA A 125 10.59 8.06 10.22
CA ALA A 125 9.20 7.69 9.99
C ALA A 125 8.87 6.31 10.57
N LEU A 126 9.78 5.34 10.46
CA LEU A 126 9.64 4.02 11.07
C LEU A 126 9.61 4.08 12.60
N ALA A 127 10.48 4.88 13.21
CA ALA A 127 10.51 5.07 14.66
C ALA A 127 9.22 5.76 15.15
N GLU A 128 8.73 6.77 14.43
CA GLU A 128 7.45 7.43 14.71
C GLU A 128 6.27 6.48 14.62
N PHE A 129 6.23 5.59 13.61
CA PHE A 129 5.21 4.55 13.51
C PHE A 129 5.24 3.64 14.75
N ARG A 130 6.41 3.14 15.13
CA ARG A 130 6.58 2.26 16.29
C ARG A 130 6.26 2.95 17.62
N SER A 131 6.56 4.24 17.75
CA SER A 131 6.26 5.01 18.96
C SER A 131 4.76 5.15 19.22
N ARG A 132 3.93 5.01 18.19
CA ARG A 132 2.47 5.05 18.26
C ARG A 132 1.83 3.67 18.47
N ALA A 133 2.64 2.62 18.65
CA ALA A 133 2.15 1.27 18.85
C ALA A 133 1.27 1.19 20.11
N LEU A 134 0.21 0.39 20.00
CA LEU A 134 -0.59 0.00 21.16
C LEU A 134 0.19 -1.01 22.00
N THR A 135 0.52 -0.63 23.22
CA THR A 135 1.20 -1.51 24.18
C THR A 135 0.50 -1.43 25.53
N PRO A 136 0.67 -2.43 26.40
CA PRO A 136 0.11 -2.38 27.76
C PRO A 136 0.61 -1.16 28.56
N GLU A 137 1.84 -0.70 28.29
CA GLU A 137 2.46 0.47 28.96
C GLU A 137 1.92 1.81 28.45
N LYS A 138 1.35 1.82 27.23
CA LYS A 138 0.76 3.00 26.59
C LYS A 138 -0.62 2.66 26.03
N PRO A 139 -1.61 2.42 26.90
CA PRO A 139 -2.96 2.14 26.43
C PRO A 139 -3.58 3.39 25.81
N VAL A 140 -4.01 3.30 24.55
CA VAL A 140 -4.63 4.40 23.81
C VAL A 140 -5.89 3.88 23.12
N ALA A 141 -6.98 4.62 23.23
CA ALA A 141 -8.17 4.41 22.40
C ALA A 141 -8.04 5.20 21.11
N ARG A 142 -8.16 4.53 19.98
CA ARG A 142 -8.12 5.13 18.63
C ARG A 142 -9.28 4.64 17.80
N GLY A 143 -9.67 5.46 16.82
CA GLY A 143 -10.70 5.09 15.85
C GLY A 143 -12.05 4.83 16.49
N MET A 144 -12.35 5.55 17.55
CA MET A 144 -13.63 5.58 18.24
C MET A 144 -14.65 6.44 17.46
N ALA A 145 -15.87 6.50 17.94
CA ALA A 145 -16.86 7.41 17.39
C ALA A 145 -16.55 8.87 17.75
N GLU A 146 -16.73 9.74 16.77
CA GLU A 146 -16.61 11.19 16.94
C GLU A 146 -17.93 11.86 16.64
N ASN A 147 -18.15 13.03 17.22
CA ASN A 147 -19.28 13.87 16.88
C ASN A 147 -19.05 14.58 15.53
N PRO A 148 -20.11 14.98 14.81
CA PRO A 148 -19.98 15.60 13.49
C PRO A 148 -19.12 16.87 13.46
N ASP A 149 -19.06 17.61 14.54
CA ASP A 149 -18.27 18.84 14.69
C ASP A 149 -16.75 18.58 14.70
N THR A 150 -16.31 17.46 15.27
CA THR A 150 -14.89 17.07 15.32
C THR A 150 -14.51 16.19 14.15
N PHE A 151 -15.40 15.30 13.70
CA PHE A 151 -15.14 14.34 12.63
C PHE A 151 -14.71 15.02 11.33
N PHE A 152 -15.42 16.09 10.91
CA PHE A 152 -15.08 16.81 9.68
C PHE A 152 -13.68 17.43 9.74
N ALA A 153 -13.36 18.11 10.84
CA ALA A 153 -12.05 18.74 11.01
C ALA A 153 -10.89 17.71 11.01
N HIS A 154 -11.08 16.59 11.68
CA HIS A 154 -10.11 15.50 11.68
C HIS A 154 -9.95 14.88 10.28
N ARG A 155 -11.07 14.70 9.56
CA ARG A 155 -11.01 14.16 8.20
C ARG A 155 -10.30 15.11 7.24
N GLU A 156 -10.53 16.42 7.36
CA GLU A 156 -9.87 17.45 6.54
C GLU A 156 -8.34 17.49 6.82
N SER A 157 -7.93 17.36 8.08
CA SER A 157 -6.51 17.37 8.44
C SER A 157 -5.70 16.22 7.81
N CYS A 158 -6.39 15.18 7.31
CA CYS A 158 -5.75 14.06 6.63
C CYS A 158 -5.21 14.41 5.23
N ASN A 159 -5.70 15.49 4.60
CA ASN A 159 -5.38 15.83 3.21
C ASN A 159 -3.89 16.04 2.99
N THR A 160 -3.18 16.64 3.94
CA THR A 160 -1.74 16.89 3.84
C THR A 160 -0.91 15.62 3.64
N TYR A 161 -1.34 14.48 4.22
CA TYR A 161 -0.69 13.20 4.01
C TYR A 161 -0.90 12.68 2.59
N TYR A 162 -2.12 12.78 2.07
CA TYR A 162 -2.44 12.34 0.71
C TYR A 162 -1.78 13.22 -0.35
N GLU A 163 -1.72 14.52 -0.14
CA GLU A 163 -1.05 15.47 -1.04
C GLU A 163 0.45 15.22 -1.16
N ALA A 164 1.09 14.69 -0.12
CA ALA A 164 2.51 14.36 -0.13
C ALA A 164 2.83 13.04 -0.86
N VAL A 165 1.86 12.14 -1.07
CA VAL A 165 2.10 10.81 -1.63
C VAL A 165 2.78 10.85 -3.00
N PRO A 166 2.33 11.64 -3.99
CA PRO A 166 2.95 11.64 -5.31
C PRO A 166 4.44 11.95 -5.27
N ALA A 167 4.83 13.02 -4.58
CA ALA A 167 6.23 13.41 -4.47
C ALA A 167 7.10 12.37 -3.74
N ILE A 168 6.54 11.69 -2.73
CA ILE A 168 7.24 10.62 -2.02
C ILE A 168 7.44 9.39 -2.92
N VAL A 169 6.44 9.05 -3.72
CA VAL A 169 6.52 7.94 -4.68
C VAL A 169 7.57 8.24 -5.76
N GLU A 170 7.54 9.44 -6.34
CA GLU A 170 8.52 9.90 -7.32
C GLU A 170 9.95 9.84 -6.74
N GLU A 171 10.17 10.33 -5.53
CA GLU A 171 11.46 10.25 -4.85
C GLU A 171 11.99 8.82 -4.77
N TYR A 172 11.14 7.86 -4.38
CA TYR A 172 11.57 6.47 -4.29
C TYR A 172 11.70 5.78 -5.66
N MET A 173 10.91 6.16 -6.66
CA MET A 173 11.10 5.72 -8.04
C MET A 173 12.46 6.17 -8.58
N GLU A 174 12.86 7.42 -8.32
CA GLU A 174 14.18 7.93 -8.69
C GLU A 174 15.31 7.14 -8.00
N LYS A 175 15.22 6.91 -6.70
CA LYS A 175 16.21 6.12 -5.95
C LYS A 175 16.35 4.68 -6.47
N ILE A 176 15.23 4.03 -6.76
CA ILE A 176 15.24 2.69 -7.36
C ILE A 176 15.82 2.74 -8.78
N SER A 177 15.51 3.79 -9.55
CA SER A 177 16.09 3.99 -10.88
C SER A 177 17.60 4.17 -10.84
N GLU A 178 18.14 4.88 -9.86
CA GLU A 178 19.58 5.04 -9.64
C GLU A 178 20.29 3.71 -9.35
N ILE A 179 19.67 2.84 -8.55
CA ILE A 179 20.20 1.53 -8.20
C ILE A 179 20.14 0.56 -9.39
N THR A 180 19.01 0.56 -10.09
CA THR A 180 18.72 -0.46 -11.12
C THR A 180 19.09 -0.04 -12.54
N GLY A 181 19.25 1.26 -12.78
CA GLY A 181 19.39 1.83 -14.12
C GLY A 181 18.08 1.83 -14.94
N ARG A 182 16.96 1.37 -14.38
CA ARG A 182 15.64 1.40 -15.01
C ARG A 182 14.89 2.66 -14.61
N LYS A 183 14.17 3.27 -15.56
CA LYS A 183 13.38 4.49 -15.30
C LYS A 183 11.92 4.13 -15.07
N TYR A 184 11.33 4.74 -14.05
CA TYR A 184 9.93 4.62 -13.67
C TYR A 184 9.24 5.98 -13.67
#